data_50bbe75547b085c6a12e631e89e55751
#
_entry.id   50bbe75547b085c6a12e631e89e55751
#
_cell.length_a   1.000
_cell.length_b   1.000
_cell.length_c   1.000
_cell.angle_alpha   90.00
_cell.angle_beta   90.00
_cell.angle_gamma   90.00
#
_symmetry.space_group_name_H-M   'P 1'
#
loop_
_entity.id
_entity.type
_entity.pdbx_description
1 polymer ?
#
loop_
_entity_poly.entity_id
_entity_poly.type
_entity_poly.pdbx_seq_one_letter_code
_entity_poly.pdbx_strand_id
1 'polypeptide(L)'
;KLYDSKIIGEYELSTAANSYATAKAQVAQAEAALVSAREQLAWCTVTSPSAGVVGSLPFKVGALVSASGQALTTVSNISTMEVFFSLSESQILSMSKTNGSVQAAIAAFPAVKLQLADGSIYNHPGKVVKMSGVIDATSGSISLIAHFANPEKLLKSGGAGSIVVPNDNNSAIVIPQEACSQVQDKIFVYIVTKDNKVKYSEIKVNPQDDGKNYIVTAGLH
;
A
#
# COMPACT_ATOMS: atom_id res chain seq x y z
N LYS A 1 -46.28 -10.13 46.47
CA LYS A 1 -47.75 -10.29 46.63
C LYS A 1 -48.10 -11.02 47.91
N LEU A 2 -47.57 -12.24 48.20
CA LEU A 2 -47.88 -13.00 49.44
C LEU A 2 -47.32 -12.32 50.70
N TYR A 3 -46.14 -11.69 50.62
CA TYR A 3 -45.57 -10.87 51.69
C TYR A 3 -46.40 -9.61 51.94
N ASP A 4 -46.81 -8.92 50.91
CA ASP A 4 -47.65 -7.71 50.99
C ASP A 4 -49.00 -8.02 51.63
N SER A 5 -49.48 -9.26 51.46
CA SER A 5 -50.71 -9.76 52.08
C SER A 5 -50.49 -10.27 53.54
N LYS A 6 -49.25 -10.14 54.08
CA LYS A 6 -48.88 -10.64 55.45
C LYS A 6 -49.14 -12.14 55.66
N ILE A 7 -49.08 -12.95 54.60
CA ILE A 7 -49.30 -14.42 54.68
C ILE A 7 -47.98 -15.12 54.99
N ILE A 8 -46.82 -14.55 54.54
CA ILE A 8 -45.47 -15.08 54.81
C ILE A 8 -44.64 -14.09 55.59
N GLY A 9 -43.72 -14.56 56.40
CA GLY A 9 -42.81 -13.75 57.19
C GLY A 9 -41.66 -13.20 56.33
N GLU A 10 -41.04 -12.12 56.80
CA GLU A 10 -39.88 -11.48 56.13
C GLU A 10 -38.71 -12.46 56.01
N TYR A 11 -38.52 -13.34 56.96
CA TYR A 11 -37.50 -14.39 56.95
C TYR A 11 -37.69 -15.38 55.79
N GLU A 12 -38.93 -15.82 55.55
CA GLU A 12 -39.22 -16.74 54.44
C GLU A 12 -39.05 -16.09 53.11
N LEU A 13 -39.43 -14.81 52.98
CA LEU A 13 -39.16 -14.02 51.74
C LEU A 13 -37.67 -13.90 51.47
N SER A 14 -36.90 -13.55 52.51
CA SER A 14 -35.43 -13.42 52.40
C SER A 14 -34.77 -14.75 52.02
N THR A 15 -35.20 -15.85 52.63
CA THR A 15 -34.68 -17.20 52.35
C THR A 15 -34.99 -17.61 50.91
N ALA A 16 -36.19 -17.35 50.43
CA ALA A 16 -36.56 -17.63 49.05
C ALA A 16 -35.78 -16.75 48.05
N ALA A 17 -35.59 -15.47 48.39
CA ALA A 17 -34.78 -14.55 47.56
C ALA A 17 -33.32 -15.01 47.49
N ASN A 18 -32.72 -15.43 48.59
CA ASN A 18 -31.35 -15.96 48.62
C ASN A 18 -31.22 -17.27 47.82
N SER A 19 -32.20 -18.16 47.95
CA SER A 19 -32.24 -19.42 47.17
C SER A 19 -32.35 -19.14 45.68
N TYR A 20 -33.18 -18.17 45.28
CA TYR A 20 -33.29 -17.73 43.89
C TYR A 20 -31.99 -17.11 43.39
N ALA A 21 -31.37 -16.23 44.19
CA ALA A 21 -30.09 -15.59 43.81
C ALA A 21 -28.99 -16.65 43.64
N THR A 22 -28.93 -17.66 44.54
CA THR A 22 -27.99 -18.78 44.46
C THR A 22 -28.21 -19.60 43.18
N ALA A 23 -29.46 -19.98 42.91
CA ALA A 23 -29.79 -20.73 41.70
C ALA A 23 -29.45 -19.95 40.42
N LYS A 24 -29.76 -18.65 40.41
CA LYS A 24 -29.41 -17.76 39.30
C LYS A 24 -27.88 -17.65 39.09
N ALA A 25 -27.11 -17.57 40.16
CA ALA A 25 -25.66 -17.56 40.09
C ALA A 25 -25.10 -18.89 39.56
N GLN A 26 -25.70 -20.04 39.97
CA GLN A 26 -25.33 -21.36 39.45
C GLN A 26 -25.60 -21.48 37.93
N VAL A 27 -26.74 -20.99 37.47
CA VAL A 27 -27.03 -20.94 36.01
C VAL A 27 -26.01 -20.11 35.28
N ALA A 28 -25.72 -18.91 35.77
CA ALA A 28 -24.70 -18.04 35.13
C ALA A 28 -23.30 -18.69 35.11
N GLN A 29 -22.94 -19.41 36.17
CA GLN A 29 -21.68 -20.16 36.21
C GLN A 29 -21.66 -21.30 35.19
N ALA A 30 -22.76 -22.06 35.07
CA ALA A 30 -22.85 -23.13 34.08
C ALA A 30 -22.83 -22.61 32.64
N GLU A 31 -23.49 -21.47 32.39
CA GLU A 31 -23.44 -20.79 31.07
C GLU A 31 -22.03 -20.33 30.74
N ALA A 32 -21.30 -19.72 31.67
CA ALA A 32 -19.92 -19.32 31.48
C ALA A 32 -19.00 -20.52 31.20
N ALA A 33 -19.20 -21.63 31.91
CA ALA A 33 -18.45 -22.86 31.66
C ALA A 33 -18.76 -23.45 30.28
N LEU A 34 -20.00 -23.38 29.81
CA LEU A 34 -20.41 -23.81 28.48
C LEU A 34 -19.75 -22.95 27.39
N VAL A 35 -19.75 -21.64 27.58
CA VAL A 35 -19.05 -20.70 26.64
C VAL A 35 -17.58 -21.05 26.56
N SER A 36 -16.89 -21.19 27.69
CA SER A 36 -15.48 -21.56 27.73
C SER A 36 -15.19 -22.88 27.01
N ALA A 37 -16.03 -23.91 27.27
CA ALA A 37 -15.85 -25.19 26.58
C ALA A 37 -16.09 -25.11 25.06
N ARG A 38 -17.05 -24.31 24.64
CA ARG A 38 -17.29 -24.07 23.21
C ARG A 38 -16.13 -23.33 22.53
N GLU A 39 -15.56 -22.36 23.21
CA GLU A 39 -14.38 -21.66 22.68
C GLU A 39 -13.17 -22.58 22.57
N GLN A 40 -12.93 -23.41 23.59
CA GLN A 40 -11.86 -24.42 23.51
C GLN A 40 -12.07 -25.40 22.35
N LEU A 41 -13.29 -25.81 22.09
CA LEU A 41 -13.60 -26.65 20.92
C LEU A 41 -13.40 -25.89 19.61
N ALA A 42 -13.76 -24.61 19.54
CA ALA A 42 -13.57 -23.78 18.36
C ALA A 42 -12.09 -23.64 17.97
N TRP A 43 -11.18 -23.58 18.96
CA TRP A 43 -9.74 -23.55 18.72
C TRP A 43 -9.19 -24.85 18.09
N CYS A 44 -9.92 -25.96 18.16
CA CYS A 44 -9.53 -27.19 17.48
C CYS A 44 -9.73 -27.13 15.95
N THR A 45 -10.47 -26.14 15.45
CA THR A 45 -10.71 -25.93 14.02
C THR A 45 -10.15 -24.58 13.60
N VAL A 46 -9.00 -24.59 12.96
CA VAL A 46 -8.34 -23.36 12.49
C VAL A 46 -8.91 -22.95 11.14
N THR A 47 -9.53 -21.78 11.09
CA THR A 47 -10.09 -21.20 9.87
C THR A 47 -9.36 -19.91 9.50
N SER A 48 -9.29 -19.61 8.20
CA SER A 48 -8.72 -18.35 7.74
C SER A 48 -9.65 -17.17 8.09
N PRO A 49 -9.14 -16.08 8.69
CA PRO A 49 -9.94 -14.87 8.96
C PRO A 49 -10.25 -14.06 7.70
N SER A 50 -9.55 -14.31 6.60
CA SER A 50 -9.72 -13.56 5.34
C SER A 50 -9.61 -14.48 4.14
N ALA A 51 -10.26 -14.07 3.04
CA ALA A 51 -10.09 -14.72 1.74
C ALA A 51 -8.74 -14.34 1.15
N GLY A 52 -8.02 -15.32 0.60
CA GLY A 52 -6.71 -15.06 0.03
C GLY A 52 -6.03 -16.31 -0.50
N VAL A 53 -4.75 -16.17 -0.83
CA VAL A 53 -3.89 -17.28 -1.25
C VAL A 53 -3.10 -17.76 -0.04
N VAL A 54 -3.15 -19.06 0.20
CA VAL A 54 -2.41 -19.72 1.27
C VAL A 54 -0.93 -19.79 0.87
N GLY A 55 -0.06 -19.40 1.76
CA GLY A 55 1.38 -19.47 1.58
C GLY A 55 1.94 -20.88 1.83
N SER A 56 3.16 -20.95 2.35
CA SER A 56 3.78 -22.22 2.70
C SER A 56 3.10 -22.88 3.89
N LEU A 57 3.04 -24.21 3.88
CA LEU A 57 2.55 -25.05 4.98
C LEU A 57 3.75 -25.77 5.61
N PRO A 58 4.41 -25.15 6.60
CA PRO A 58 5.61 -25.72 7.21
C PRO A 58 5.33 -26.97 8.06
N PHE A 59 4.10 -27.12 8.54
CA PHE A 59 3.70 -28.25 9.38
C PHE A 59 3.01 -29.33 8.55
N LYS A 60 3.34 -30.58 8.81
CA LYS A 60 2.70 -31.77 8.23
C LYS A 60 1.75 -32.40 9.24
N VAL A 61 0.85 -33.25 8.75
CA VAL A 61 -0.05 -34.03 9.62
C VAL A 61 0.77 -34.81 10.63
N GLY A 62 0.39 -34.71 11.91
CA GLY A 62 1.12 -35.31 13.03
C GLY A 62 2.19 -34.42 13.67
N ALA A 63 2.47 -33.25 13.11
CA ALA A 63 3.40 -32.31 13.75
C ALA A 63 2.79 -31.64 14.99
N LEU A 64 3.60 -31.48 16.04
CA LEU A 64 3.21 -30.75 17.24
C LEU A 64 3.22 -29.24 16.93
N VAL A 65 2.13 -28.57 17.25
CA VAL A 65 1.97 -27.10 17.13
C VAL A 65 1.80 -26.49 18.51
N SER A 66 2.40 -25.32 18.71
CA SER A 66 2.24 -24.56 19.96
C SER A 66 1.97 -23.08 19.66
N ALA A 67 1.30 -22.41 20.59
CA ALA A 67 0.95 -20.98 20.44
C ALA A 67 2.16 -20.03 20.38
N SER A 68 3.30 -20.44 20.93
CA SER A 68 4.55 -19.68 20.90
C SER A 68 5.48 -20.05 19.72
N GLY A 69 5.04 -20.93 18.85
CA GLY A 69 5.80 -21.44 17.72
C GLY A 69 5.64 -20.63 16.46
N GLN A 70 6.14 -21.20 15.36
CA GLN A 70 5.99 -20.64 14.02
C GLN A 70 4.50 -20.64 13.59
N ALA A 71 4.11 -19.65 12.80
CA ALA A 71 2.77 -19.59 12.23
C ALA A 71 2.45 -20.84 11.39
N LEU A 72 1.22 -21.36 11.50
CA LEU A 72 0.76 -22.51 10.74
C LEU A 72 0.82 -22.29 9.23
N THR A 73 0.43 -21.12 8.81
CA THR A 73 0.52 -20.63 7.44
C THR A 73 0.24 -19.14 7.41
N THR A 74 0.50 -18.51 6.29
CA THR A 74 0.10 -17.13 6.01
C THR A 74 -0.93 -17.12 4.91
N VAL A 75 -1.97 -16.31 5.05
CA VAL A 75 -2.97 -16.07 4.01
C VAL A 75 -2.82 -14.64 3.55
N SER A 76 -2.54 -14.46 2.26
CA SER A 76 -2.34 -13.14 1.66
C SER A 76 -3.48 -12.79 0.72
N ASN A 77 -4.13 -11.66 0.96
CA ASN A 77 -5.06 -11.12 -0.02
C ASN A 77 -4.25 -10.40 -1.10
N ILE A 78 -4.26 -10.96 -2.30
CA ILE A 78 -3.52 -10.45 -3.45
C ILE A 78 -4.42 -9.79 -4.50
N SER A 79 -5.68 -9.50 -4.19
CA SER A 79 -6.60 -8.83 -5.12
C SER A 79 -6.18 -7.39 -5.45
N THR A 80 -5.61 -6.72 -4.47
CA THR A 80 -5.00 -5.39 -4.62
C THR A 80 -3.59 -5.46 -4.04
N MET A 81 -2.60 -5.07 -4.83
CA MET A 81 -1.21 -5.07 -4.41
C MET A 81 -0.76 -3.67 -4.02
N GLU A 82 -0.10 -3.60 -2.89
CA GLU A 82 0.56 -2.38 -2.44
C GLU A 82 2.01 -2.40 -2.93
N VAL A 83 2.37 -1.39 -3.71
CA VAL A 83 3.74 -1.22 -4.21
C VAL A 83 4.35 -0.02 -3.50
N PHE A 84 5.47 -0.26 -2.85
CA PHE A 84 6.25 0.75 -2.14
C PHE A 84 7.34 1.27 -3.07
N PHE A 85 7.44 2.57 -3.22
CA PHE A 85 8.51 3.21 -3.98
C PHE A 85 8.90 4.52 -3.31
N SER A 86 10.09 5.02 -3.62
CA SER A 86 10.61 6.22 -2.97
C SER A 86 10.83 7.32 -4.00
N LEU A 87 10.52 8.55 -3.60
CA LEU A 87 10.87 9.76 -4.32
C LEU A 87 11.83 10.60 -3.48
N SER A 88 12.71 11.36 -4.14
CA SER A 88 13.59 12.29 -3.44
C SER A 88 12.80 13.47 -2.86
N GLU A 89 13.29 14.03 -1.78
CA GLU A 89 12.71 15.22 -1.16
C GLU A 89 12.56 16.37 -2.15
N SER A 90 13.56 16.56 -3.02
CA SER A 90 13.55 17.62 -4.05
C SER A 90 12.39 17.47 -5.03
N GLN A 91 12.07 16.25 -5.43
CA GLN A 91 10.94 15.96 -6.32
C GLN A 91 9.62 16.27 -5.65
N ILE A 92 9.45 15.87 -4.39
CA ILE A 92 8.23 16.12 -3.62
C ILE A 92 8.04 17.60 -3.32
N LEU A 93 9.12 18.32 -2.98
CA LEU A 93 9.06 19.76 -2.77
C LEU A 93 8.66 20.51 -4.05
N SER A 94 9.17 20.10 -5.21
CA SER A 94 8.78 20.70 -6.50
C SER A 94 7.29 20.47 -6.78
N MET A 95 6.79 19.25 -6.54
CA MET A 95 5.38 18.92 -6.71
C MET A 95 4.48 19.67 -5.72
N SER A 96 4.90 19.78 -4.46
CA SER A 96 4.16 20.51 -3.43
C SER A 96 4.05 22.00 -3.71
N LYS A 97 5.11 22.62 -4.25
CA LYS A 97 5.09 24.03 -4.66
C LYS A 97 4.09 24.29 -5.79
N THR A 98 3.95 23.34 -6.71
CA THR A 98 3.00 23.44 -7.82
C THR A 98 1.55 23.24 -7.37
N ASN A 99 1.29 22.34 -6.40
CA ASN A 99 -0.05 21.94 -5.99
C ASN A 99 -0.51 22.59 -4.66
N GLY A 100 0.31 23.41 -4.02
CA GLY A 100 -0.04 24.15 -2.80
C GLY A 100 -0.01 23.36 -1.50
N SER A 101 -0.10 22.03 -1.54
CA SER A 101 0.04 21.16 -0.37
C SER A 101 0.45 19.74 -0.77
N VAL A 102 0.98 19.00 0.20
CA VAL A 102 1.38 17.60 0.03
C VAL A 102 0.19 16.70 -0.28
N GLN A 103 -0.95 16.90 0.41
CA GLN A 103 -2.17 16.15 0.13
C GLN A 103 -2.72 16.43 -1.26
N ALA A 104 -2.70 17.69 -1.69
CA ALA A 104 -3.10 18.05 -3.05
C ALA A 104 -2.15 17.45 -4.09
N ALA A 105 -0.85 17.41 -3.82
CA ALA A 105 0.15 16.77 -4.67
C ALA A 105 -0.10 15.25 -4.83
N ILE A 106 -0.46 14.55 -3.74
CA ILE A 106 -0.83 13.12 -3.79
C ILE A 106 -2.11 12.91 -4.60
N ALA A 107 -3.12 13.74 -4.38
CA ALA A 107 -4.39 13.65 -5.12
C ALA A 107 -4.24 13.95 -6.61
N ALA A 108 -3.34 14.87 -6.95
CA ALA A 108 -2.99 15.25 -8.33
C ALA A 108 -1.93 14.33 -8.96
N PHE A 109 -1.43 13.32 -8.21
CA PHE A 109 -0.41 12.42 -8.72
C PHE A 109 -0.97 11.60 -9.90
N PRO A 110 -0.29 11.57 -11.05
CA PRO A 110 -0.78 10.81 -12.19
C PRO A 110 -0.85 9.33 -11.89
N ALA A 111 -1.65 8.61 -12.65
CA ALA A 111 -1.68 7.16 -12.59
C ALA A 111 -0.30 6.61 -12.95
N VAL A 112 0.28 5.79 -12.07
CA VAL A 112 1.60 5.21 -12.25
C VAL A 112 1.53 3.88 -12.97
N LYS A 113 2.56 3.55 -13.73
CA LYS A 113 2.71 2.24 -14.37
C LYS A 113 3.75 1.42 -13.61
N LEU A 114 3.52 0.13 -13.52
CA LEU A 114 4.46 -0.81 -12.92
C LEU A 114 5.19 -1.55 -14.03
N GLN A 115 6.50 -1.42 -14.06
CA GLN A 115 7.37 -2.24 -14.89
C GLN A 115 7.82 -3.45 -14.08
N LEU A 116 7.54 -4.62 -14.60
CA LEU A 116 7.89 -5.90 -13.97
C LEU A 116 9.38 -6.20 -14.14
N ALA A 117 9.86 -7.23 -13.44
CA ALA A 117 11.27 -7.63 -13.47
C ALA A 117 11.75 -8.11 -14.87
N ASP A 118 10.84 -8.54 -15.74
CA ASP A 118 11.09 -8.91 -17.13
C ASP A 118 11.14 -7.72 -18.10
N GLY A 119 10.95 -6.50 -17.60
CA GLY A 119 10.89 -5.27 -18.38
C GLY A 119 9.53 -4.95 -18.99
N SER A 120 8.56 -5.84 -18.91
CA SER A 120 7.19 -5.62 -19.38
C SER A 120 6.45 -4.60 -18.48
N ILE A 121 5.51 -3.87 -19.07
CA ILE A 121 4.67 -2.93 -18.32
C ILE A 121 3.38 -3.67 -17.94
N TYR A 122 3.03 -3.60 -16.66
CA TYR A 122 1.80 -4.16 -16.14
C TYR A 122 0.57 -3.41 -16.69
N ASN A 123 -0.44 -4.15 -17.13
CA ASN A 123 -1.58 -3.59 -17.87
C ASN A 123 -2.51 -2.70 -17.03
N HIS A 124 -2.53 -2.90 -15.70
CA HIS A 124 -3.38 -2.11 -14.83
C HIS A 124 -2.60 -0.95 -14.21
N PRO A 125 -3.05 0.30 -14.40
CA PRO A 125 -2.39 1.45 -13.79
C PRO A 125 -2.58 1.44 -12.28
N GLY A 126 -1.58 1.94 -11.57
CA GLY A 126 -1.63 2.11 -10.13
C GLY A 126 -2.02 3.52 -9.73
N LYS A 127 -2.64 3.66 -8.57
CA LYS A 127 -2.96 4.93 -7.95
C LYS A 127 -2.16 5.11 -6.66
N VAL A 128 -1.48 6.23 -6.53
CA VAL A 128 -0.82 6.61 -5.28
C VAL A 128 -1.88 6.95 -4.24
N VAL A 129 -1.83 6.30 -3.08
CA VAL A 129 -2.84 6.43 -2.03
C VAL A 129 -2.29 7.02 -0.75
N LYS A 130 -1.01 6.79 -0.48
CA LYS A 130 -0.36 7.27 0.74
C LYS A 130 1.07 7.69 0.45
N MET A 131 1.55 8.62 1.27
CA MET A 131 2.93 9.03 1.36
C MET A 131 3.34 8.99 2.84
N SER A 132 4.55 8.56 3.12
CA SER A 132 5.12 8.63 4.47
C SER A 132 5.18 10.08 4.94
N GLY A 133 4.84 10.32 6.19
CA GLY A 133 5.02 11.63 6.82
C GLY A 133 6.44 11.90 7.29
N VAL A 134 7.36 10.97 7.08
CA VAL A 134 8.75 11.04 7.56
C VAL A 134 9.70 10.80 6.40
N ILE A 135 10.73 11.63 6.31
CA ILE A 135 11.84 11.47 5.37
C ILE A 135 12.81 10.47 5.99
N ASP A 136 13.24 9.51 5.22
CA ASP A 136 14.35 8.63 5.62
C ASP A 136 15.64 9.44 5.60
N ALA A 137 16.21 9.64 6.79
CA ALA A 137 17.41 10.47 6.97
C ALA A 137 18.66 9.89 6.29
N THR A 138 18.67 8.58 6.00
CA THR A 138 19.80 7.91 5.38
C THR A 138 19.81 8.11 3.86
N SER A 139 18.63 8.06 3.23
CA SER A 139 18.48 8.14 1.78
C SER A 139 17.97 9.50 1.29
N GLY A 140 17.48 10.39 2.19
CA GLY A 140 16.85 11.66 1.81
C GLY A 140 15.60 11.46 0.96
N SER A 141 14.92 10.33 1.11
CA SER A 141 13.76 9.97 0.31
C SER A 141 12.51 9.79 1.13
N ILE A 142 11.36 9.91 0.50
CA ILE A 142 10.04 9.72 1.08
C ILE A 142 9.40 8.51 0.41
N SER A 143 8.87 7.59 1.22
CA SER A 143 8.20 6.40 0.72
C SER A 143 6.74 6.71 0.36
N LEU A 144 6.33 6.26 -0.82
CA LEU A 144 4.96 6.32 -1.32
C LEU A 144 4.41 4.90 -1.49
N ILE A 145 3.09 4.80 -1.37
CA ILE A 145 2.36 3.55 -1.56
C ILE A 145 1.39 3.73 -2.71
N ALA A 146 1.53 2.90 -3.74
CA ALA A 146 0.59 2.82 -4.84
C ALA A 146 -0.19 1.51 -4.79
N HIS A 147 -1.49 1.58 -5.04
CA HIS A 147 -2.36 0.41 -5.16
C HIS A 147 -2.51 0.02 -6.62
N PHE A 148 -2.29 -1.26 -6.90
CA PHE A 148 -2.49 -1.89 -8.20
C PHE A 148 -3.54 -2.98 -8.08
N ALA A 149 -4.56 -2.95 -8.92
CA ALA A 149 -5.51 -4.05 -9.05
C ALA A 149 -4.81 -5.28 -9.62
N ASN A 150 -5.07 -6.47 -9.07
CA ASN A 150 -4.43 -7.72 -9.49
C ASN A 150 -5.47 -8.82 -9.79
N PRO A 151 -6.36 -8.60 -10.77
CA PRO A 151 -7.41 -9.56 -11.08
C PRO A 151 -6.85 -10.89 -11.60
N GLU A 152 -5.77 -10.85 -12.34
CA GLU A 152 -5.09 -12.02 -12.92
C GLU A 152 -4.19 -12.75 -11.92
N LYS A 153 -4.02 -12.21 -10.68
CA LYS A 153 -3.15 -12.75 -9.64
C LYS A 153 -1.69 -12.96 -10.09
N LEU A 154 -1.26 -12.16 -11.07
CA LEU A 154 0.08 -12.18 -11.61
C LEU A 154 1.10 -11.63 -10.61
N LEU A 155 0.75 -10.53 -9.94
CA LEU A 155 1.59 -9.91 -8.93
C LEU A 155 1.56 -10.76 -7.64
N LYS A 156 2.73 -10.95 -7.05
CA LYS A 156 2.89 -11.69 -5.80
C LYS A 156 3.63 -10.84 -4.77
N SER A 157 3.31 -11.05 -3.50
CA SER A 157 4.02 -10.40 -2.40
C SER A 157 5.50 -10.76 -2.42
N GLY A 158 6.37 -9.78 -2.21
CA GLY A 158 7.82 -9.92 -2.26
C GLY A 158 8.42 -9.75 -3.65
N GLY A 159 7.61 -9.51 -4.68
CA GLY A 159 8.09 -9.15 -6.02
C GLY A 159 8.75 -7.78 -6.05
N ALA A 160 9.71 -7.58 -6.95
CA ALA A 160 10.34 -6.30 -7.22
C ALA A 160 9.99 -5.81 -8.63
N GLY A 161 9.97 -4.50 -8.81
CA GLY A 161 9.70 -3.85 -10.09
C GLY A 161 10.08 -2.38 -10.04
N SER A 162 9.85 -1.67 -11.13
CA SER A 162 10.10 -0.24 -11.23
C SER A 162 8.79 0.51 -11.45
N ILE A 163 8.61 1.63 -10.75
CA ILE A 163 7.47 2.51 -10.98
C ILE A 163 7.83 3.54 -12.06
N VAL A 164 7.02 3.58 -13.11
CA VAL A 164 7.11 4.58 -14.17
C VAL A 164 6.03 5.63 -13.92
N VAL A 165 6.46 6.83 -13.62
CA VAL A 165 5.58 7.99 -13.45
C VAL A 165 5.50 8.71 -14.79
N PRO A 166 4.35 8.73 -15.45
CA PRO A 166 4.21 9.49 -16.69
C PRO A 166 4.32 10.98 -16.37
N ASN A 167 5.06 11.68 -17.18
CA ASN A 167 5.17 13.14 -17.13
C ASN A 167 4.63 13.70 -18.44
N ASP A 168 3.37 14.09 -18.44
CA ASP A 168 2.71 14.65 -19.63
C ASP A 168 3.08 16.14 -19.78
N ASN A 169 4.12 16.41 -20.53
CA ASN A 169 4.48 17.78 -20.91
C ASN A 169 4.16 18.00 -22.40
N ASN A 170 2.91 18.39 -22.68
CA ASN A 170 2.38 18.55 -24.03
C ASN A 170 3.08 19.66 -24.85
N SER A 171 3.91 20.48 -24.22
CA SER A 171 4.61 21.61 -24.87
C SER A 171 6.13 21.37 -25.01
N ALA A 172 6.62 20.19 -24.63
CA ALA A 172 8.05 19.92 -24.64
C ALA A 172 8.52 19.48 -26.02
N ILE A 173 9.60 20.08 -26.49
CA ILE A 173 10.32 19.60 -27.66
C ILE A 173 11.22 18.45 -27.22
N VAL A 174 11.01 17.28 -27.80
CA VAL A 174 11.80 16.08 -27.50
C VAL A 174 12.73 15.81 -28.67
N ILE A 175 14.03 15.65 -28.40
CA ILE A 175 15.05 15.34 -29.37
C ILE A 175 15.88 14.13 -28.97
N PRO A 176 16.28 13.26 -29.92
CA PRO A 176 17.17 12.13 -29.60
C PRO A 176 18.51 12.64 -29.08
N GLN A 177 19.07 11.99 -28.07
CA GLN A 177 20.40 12.33 -27.53
C GLN A 177 21.50 12.24 -28.61
N GLU A 178 21.35 11.30 -29.55
CA GLU A 178 22.26 11.12 -30.67
C GLU A 178 22.34 12.34 -31.61
N ALA A 179 21.29 13.17 -31.64
CA ALA A 179 21.26 14.41 -32.44
C ALA A 179 21.93 15.60 -31.73
N CYS A 180 22.40 15.41 -30.51
CA CYS A 180 22.99 16.44 -29.67
C CYS A 180 24.50 16.27 -29.57
N SER A 181 25.21 17.41 -29.50
CA SER A 181 26.65 17.45 -29.22
C SER A 181 26.87 18.05 -27.85
N GLN A 182 27.48 17.29 -26.95
CA GLN A 182 27.84 17.77 -25.61
C GLN A 182 29.27 18.28 -25.62
N VAL A 183 29.44 19.54 -25.29
CA VAL A 183 30.75 20.18 -25.15
C VAL A 183 30.84 20.75 -23.74
N GLN A 184 31.71 20.14 -22.93
CA GLN A 184 31.81 20.43 -21.50
C GLN A 184 30.43 20.25 -20.79
N ASP A 185 29.92 21.28 -20.13
CA ASP A 185 28.64 21.29 -19.42
C ASP A 185 27.44 21.76 -20.26
N LYS A 186 27.62 21.93 -21.58
CA LYS A 186 26.63 22.51 -22.48
C LYS A 186 26.22 21.51 -23.56
N ILE A 187 24.94 21.51 -23.88
CA ILE A 187 24.37 20.67 -24.92
C ILE A 187 23.98 21.57 -26.08
N PHE A 188 24.42 21.17 -27.29
CA PHE A 188 24.20 21.90 -28.51
C PHE A 188 23.50 21.04 -29.56
N VAL A 189 22.73 21.68 -30.41
CA VAL A 189 22.08 21.07 -31.58
C VAL A 189 22.30 21.89 -32.83
N TYR A 190 22.25 21.22 -33.96
CA TYR A 190 22.27 21.87 -35.27
C TYR A 190 20.83 22.10 -35.74
N ILE A 191 20.46 23.35 -35.93
CA ILE A 191 19.13 23.76 -36.39
C ILE A 191 19.27 24.17 -37.87
N VAL A 192 18.43 23.59 -38.73
CA VAL A 192 18.31 24.03 -40.12
C VAL A 192 17.33 25.20 -40.17
N THR A 193 17.82 26.36 -40.60
CA THR A 193 16.99 27.57 -40.74
C THR A 193 16.20 27.53 -42.04
N LYS A 194 15.20 28.41 -42.18
CA LYS A 194 14.38 28.53 -43.40
C LYS A 194 15.21 28.82 -44.67
N ASP A 195 16.38 29.39 -44.51
CA ASP A 195 17.31 29.71 -45.58
C ASP A 195 18.27 28.54 -45.95
N ASN A 196 17.98 27.32 -45.50
CA ASN A 196 18.82 26.13 -45.65
C ASN A 196 20.24 26.27 -45.08
N LYS A 197 20.41 27.14 -44.09
CA LYS A 197 21.67 27.29 -43.36
C LYS A 197 21.61 26.56 -42.04
N VAL A 198 22.73 25.98 -41.64
CA VAL A 198 22.87 25.30 -40.35
C VAL A 198 23.31 26.29 -39.29
N LYS A 199 22.58 26.37 -38.18
CA LYS A 199 22.93 27.20 -37.02
C LYS A 199 23.21 26.29 -35.85
N TYR A 200 24.34 26.49 -35.18
CA TYR A 200 24.70 25.82 -33.92
C TYR A 200 24.03 26.55 -32.76
N SER A 201 23.19 25.86 -32.00
CA SER A 201 22.42 26.48 -30.93
C SER A 201 22.60 25.72 -29.61
N GLU A 202 22.87 26.47 -28.53
CA GLU A 202 22.88 25.93 -27.17
C GLU A 202 21.46 25.68 -26.72
N ILE A 203 21.21 24.53 -26.15
CA ILE A 203 19.92 24.14 -25.57
C ILE A 203 20.05 23.83 -24.10
N LYS A 204 18.98 24.07 -23.35
CA LYS A 204 18.83 23.59 -21.98
C LYS A 204 17.86 22.41 -21.97
N VAL A 205 18.28 21.33 -21.34
CA VAL A 205 17.48 20.10 -21.23
C VAL A 205 17.06 19.87 -19.82
N ASN A 206 15.97 19.12 -19.64
CA ASN A 206 15.55 18.64 -18.33
C ASN A 206 16.54 17.57 -17.85
N PRO A 207 16.99 17.59 -16.59
CA PRO A 207 17.85 16.55 -16.03
C PRO A 207 17.15 15.18 -15.92
N GLN A 208 15.83 15.12 -16.04
CA GLN A 208 15.07 13.88 -16.09
C GLN A 208 14.85 13.49 -17.56
N ASP A 209 15.56 12.48 -18.02
CA ASP A 209 15.43 11.90 -19.36
C ASP A 209 15.13 10.38 -19.27
N ASP A 210 14.76 9.80 -20.40
CA ASP A 210 14.52 8.36 -20.55
C ASP A 210 15.80 7.59 -20.95
N GLY A 211 16.95 8.26 -20.93
CA GLY A 211 18.23 7.72 -21.39
C GLY A 211 18.37 7.62 -22.92
N LYS A 212 17.36 8.05 -23.68
CA LYS A 212 17.36 8.06 -25.16
C LYS A 212 17.07 9.43 -25.74
N ASN A 213 16.21 10.21 -25.07
CA ASN A 213 15.73 11.49 -25.55
C ASN A 213 15.99 12.59 -24.54
N TYR A 214 16.28 13.79 -25.00
CA TYR A 214 16.30 14.98 -24.18
C TYR A 214 15.01 15.77 -24.34
N ILE A 215 14.47 16.22 -23.20
CA ILE A 215 13.37 17.18 -23.17
C ILE A 215 13.96 18.59 -23.13
N VAL A 216 13.76 19.34 -24.16
CA VAL A 216 14.31 20.71 -24.28
C VAL A 216 13.42 21.68 -23.51
N THR A 217 14.02 22.41 -22.58
CA THR A 217 13.32 23.41 -21.75
C THR A 217 13.56 24.85 -22.30
N ALA A 218 14.65 25.09 -22.99
CA ALA A 218 14.95 26.38 -23.61
C ALA A 218 15.98 26.23 -24.76
N GLY A 219 15.98 27.20 -25.70
CA GLY A 219 16.97 27.28 -26.82
C GLY A 219 16.44 26.83 -28.17
N LEU A 220 15.22 26.22 -28.22
CA LEU A 220 14.49 25.91 -29.46
C LEU A 220 13.13 26.61 -29.46
N HIS A 221 12.69 27.06 -30.66
CA HIS A 221 11.38 27.69 -30.89
C HIS A 221 10.73 27.07 -32.12
#